data_973dcc05952e23d744139d332f0910df
#
_entry.id   973dcc05952e23d744139d332f0910df
#
_cell.length_a   1.000
_cell.length_b   1.000
_cell.length_c   1.000
_cell.angle_alpha   90.00
_cell.angle_beta   90.00
_cell.angle_gamma   90.00
#
_symmetry.space_group_name_H-M   'P 1'
#
loop_
_entity.id
_entity.type
_entity.pdbx_description
1 polymer ?
#
loop_
_entity_poly.entity_id
_entity_poly.type
_entity_poly.pdbx_seq_one_letter_code
_entity_poly.pdbx_strand_id
1 'polypeptide(L)'
;MKMKSIISQAVLLFTIVFLNSSSSAQTAKLAAGYGALSADQLVLWVAKDAGIFARNNLDVQLIFFTGGALAVMAMVSGDTPIIQASGPAIVSAGLAGADAVYVAGGIVSLDYQLMTLPEIKTPEQLKGGSVAIARFGGAADFVARFALSKIGLNPLKDVTIVQVGTTPDRLTALEARRVQATVLVPPTTFQAQKKGFYLLADVATLGLAYQHQGIATTRRFIRERPDIVKNFVRSYIEAVHRMKTDRQGGIKTLAKYLHLDDKEVLEKTYDNSISDNKLPPKQYPTLEGLKTILDQLAQKDPKAKAAKPQDFVDSRFIEEFDKAGFIDGLYGRRKN
;
A
#
# COMPACT_ATOMS: atom_id res chain seq x y z
N MET A 1 -95.29 -3.77 -17.84
CA MET A 1 -94.36 -3.16 -18.80
C MET A 1 -92.94 -3.23 -18.25
N LYS A 2 -92.09 -3.98 -18.88
CA LYS A 2 -90.81 -4.44 -18.37
C LYS A 2 -89.72 -3.46 -18.77
N MET A 3 -88.99 -2.90 -17.80
CA MET A 3 -87.85 -2.05 -17.96
C MET A 3 -86.57 -2.94 -17.83
N LYS A 4 -85.83 -3.08 -18.88
CA LYS A 4 -84.58 -3.86 -18.90
C LYS A 4 -83.38 -2.96 -18.47
N SER A 5 -82.76 -3.38 -17.41
CA SER A 5 -81.53 -2.84 -16.88
C SER A 5 -80.35 -3.22 -17.82
N ILE A 6 -79.54 -2.23 -18.24
CA ILE A 6 -78.28 -2.45 -18.94
C ILE A 6 -77.16 -2.18 -17.92
N ILE A 7 -76.49 -3.26 -17.52
CA ILE A 7 -75.30 -3.17 -16.67
C ILE A 7 -74.09 -2.95 -17.60
N SER A 8 -73.51 -1.76 -17.50
CA SER A 8 -72.25 -1.41 -18.17
C SER A 8 -71.09 -1.89 -17.31
N GLN A 9 -70.36 -2.89 -17.78
CA GLN A 9 -69.11 -3.32 -17.17
C GLN A 9 -67.99 -2.36 -17.56
N ALA A 10 -67.53 -1.51 -16.62
CA ALA A 10 -66.32 -0.75 -16.75
C ALA A 10 -65.12 -1.66 -16.39
N VAL A 11 -64.37 -2.08 -17.41
CA VAL A 11 -63.12 -2.79 -17.26
C VAL A 11 -62.04 -1.75 -16.86
N LEU A 12 -61.66 -1.75 -15.58
CA LEU A 12 -60.58 -0.92 -15.05
C LEU A 12 -59.23 -1.57 -15.42
N LEU A 13 -58.58 -1.11 -16.50
CA LEU A 13 -57.23 -1.52 -16.86
C LEU A 13 -56.25 -0.89 -15.84
N PHE A 14 -55.78 -1.68 -14.89
CA PHE A 14 -54.73 -1.29 -13.96
C PHE A 14 -53.39 -1.45 -14.69
N THR A 15 -52.89 -0.37 -15.31
CA THR A 15 -51.58 -0.32 -15.90
C THR A 15 -50.54 -0.27 -14.77
N ILE A 16 -49.95 -1.41 -14.42
CA ILE A 16 -48.80 -1.48 -13.51
C ILE A 16 -47.62 -0.91 -14.24
N VAL A 17 -47.32 0.35 -14.03
CA VAL A 17 -46.05 0.98 -14.43
C VAL A 17 -44.96 0.42 -13.52
N PHE A 18 -44.20 -0.55 -13.98
CA PHE A 18 -42.95 -0.95 -13.36
C PHE A 18 -42.00 0.26 -13.49
N LEU A 19 -41.97 1.11 -12.49
CA LEU A 19 -40.87 2.04 -12.28
C LEU A 19 -39.62 1.20 -12.04
N ASN A 20 -38.87 0.94 -13.09
CA ASN A 20 -37.48 0.51 -12.99
C ASN A 20 -36.75 1.65 -12.26
N SER A 21 -36.79 1.63 -10.94
CA SER A 21 -35.87 2.43 -10.11
C SER A 21 -34.48 1.91 -10.42
N SER A 22 -33.82 2.49 -11.42
CA SER A 22 -32.37 2.37 -11.55
C SER A 22 -31.82 2.94 -10.25
N SER A 23 -31.56 2.06 -9.29
CA SER A 23 -30.82 2.40 -8.08
C SER A 23 -29.46 2.90 -8.55
N SER A 24 -29.35 4.19 -8.76
CA SER A 24 -28.05 4.84 -8.94
C SER A 24 -27.29 4.52 -7.65
N ALA A 25 -26.33 3.61 -7.76
CA ALA A 25 -25.49 3.27 -6.62
C ALA A 25 -24.89 4.57 -6.07
N GLN A 26 -25.33 4.96 -4.88
CA GLN A 26 -24.90 6.20 -4.26
C GLN A 26 -23.37 6.15 -4.08
N THR A 27 -22.66 7.13 -4.62
CA THR A 27 -21.20 7.25 -4.45
C THR A 27 -20.86 7.33 -2.96
N ALA A 28 -20.11 6.36 -2.48
CA ALA A 28 -19.70 6.30 -1.08
C ALA A 28 -18.50 7.21 -0.83
N LYS A 29 -18.62 8.14 0.12
CA LYS A 29 -17.50 8.96 0.58
C LYS A 29 -16.63 8.15 1.51
N LEU A 30 -15.31 8.20 1.29
CA LEU A 30 -14.32 7.41 2.01
C LEU A 30 -13.01 8.18 2.19
N ALA A 31 -12.48 8.21 3.41
CA ALA A 31 -11.10 8.56 3.66
C ALA A 31 -10.21 7.32 3.53
N ALA A 32 -9.12 7.39 2.75
CA ALA A 32 -8.13 6.34 2.64
C ALA A 32 -6.74 6.86 2.97
N GLY A 33 -6.04 6.15 3.88
CA GLY A 33 -4.75 6.57 4.40
C GLY A 33 -3.55 5.97 3.65
N TYR A 34 -2.43 6.68 3.66
CA TYR A 34 -1.15 6.15 3.20
C TYR A 34 0.02 6.72 4.00
N GLY A 35 1.12 5.95 4.14
CA GLY A 35 2.16 6.21 5.13
C GLY A 35 3.52 6.66 4.60
N ALA A 36 3.64 7.04 3.32
CA ALA A 36 4.94 7.45 2.75
C ALA A 36 4.78 8.48 1.63
N LEU A 37 5.82 9.31 1.43
CA LEU A 37 6.03 10.12 0.23
C LEU A 37 7.10 9.41 -0.61
N SER A 38 6.70 8.40 -1.36
CA SER A 38 7.55 7.58 -2.23
C SER A 38 6.73 6.96 -3.35
N ALA A 39 7.41 6.42 -4.35
CA ALA A 39 6.77 5.73 -5.47
C ALA A 39 5.91 4.52 -5.03
N ASP A 40 6.11 4.00 -3.83
CA ASP A 40 5.32 2.89 -3.30
C ASP A 40 3.82 3.21 -3.19
N GLN A 41 3.45 4.50 -3.18
CA GLN A 41 2.07 4.96 -3.09
C GLN A 41 1.44 5.25 -4.46
N LEU A 42 2.18 5.07 -5.55
CA LEU A 42 1.78 5.47 -6.90
C LEU A 42 0.43 4.87 -7.32
N VAL A 43 0.14 3.63 -6.94
CA VAL A 43 -1.13 2.95 -7.28
C VAL A 43 -2.35 3.74 -6.76
N LEU A 44 -2.32 4.21 -5.50
CA LEU A 44 -3.42 5.02 -4.93
C LEU A 44 -3.55 6.38 -5.63
N TRP A 45 -2.43 7.01 -5.92
CA TRP A 45 -2.41 8.30 -6.61
C TRP A 45 -2.94 8.19 -8.04
N VAL A 46 -2.56 7.14 -8.77
CA VAL A 46 -3.10 6.82 -10.11
C VAL A 46 -4.60 6.52 -10.01
N ALA A 47 -5.05 5.75 -9.02
CA ALA A 47 -6.47 5.48 -8.81
C ALA A 47 -7.29 6.77 -8.65
N LYS A 48 -6.76 7.74 -7.90
CA LYS A 48 -7.40 9.05 -7.68
C LYS A 48 -7.37 9.91 -8.94
N ASP A 49 -6.20 10.12 -9.53
CA ASP A 49 -6.00 11.06 -10.64
C ASP A 49 -6.65 10.59 -11.95
N ALA A 50 -6.67 9.27 -12.19
CA ALA A 50 -7.36 8.68 -13.35
C ALA A 50 -8.88 8.49 -13.14
N GLY A 51 -9.44 8.96 -12.02
CA GLY A 51 -10.88 8.85 -11.72
C GLY A 51 -11.37 7.42 -11.52
N ILE A 52 -10.47 6.46 -11.19
CA ILE A 52 -10.83 5.05 -11.07
C ILE A 52 -11.75 4.81 -9.88
N PHE A 53 -11.50 5.47 -8.75
CA PHE A 53 -12.38 5.41 -7.59
C PHE A 53 -13.82 5.85 -7.94
N ALA A 54 -13.95 6.99 -8.63
CA ALA A 54 -15.26 7.52 -9.02
C ALA A 54 -16.03 6.56 -9.95
N ARG A 55 -15.35 5.92 -10.91
CA ARG A 55 -15.97 4.89 -11.78
C ARG A 55 -16.45 3.67 -11.01
N ASN A 56 -15.87 3.41 -9.85
CA ASN A 56 -16.27 2.32 -8.96
C ASN A 56 -17.14 2.80 -7.77
N ASN A 57 -17.88 3.91 -7.96
CA ASN A 57 -18.82 4.48 -6.97
C ASN A 57 -18.17 4.87 -5.63
N LEU A 58 -16.91 5.32 -5.65
CA LEU A 58 -16.20 5.79 -4.47
C LEU A 58 -15.72 7.24 -4.66
N ASP A 59 -16.05 8.11 -3.70
CA ASP A 59 -15.43 9.42 -3.56
C ASP A 59 -14.36 9.32 -2.46
N VAL A 60 -13.11 9.06 -2.89
CA VAL A 60 -11.99 8.80 -1.98
C VAL A 60 -11.19 10.08 -1.75
N GLN A 61 -11.07 10.46 -0.47
CA GLN A 61 -10.10 11.44 -0.01
C GLN A 61 -8.84 10.71 0.47
N LEU A 62 -7.69 11.00 -0.15
CA LEU A 62 -6.41 10.42 0.26
C LEU A 62 -5.81 11.24 1.41
N ILE A 63 -5.48 10.58 2.53
CA ILE A 63 -4.90 11.18 3.74
C ILE A 63 -3.47 10.67 3.93
N PHE A 64 -2.52 11.60 3.94
CA PHE A 64 -1.13 11.28 4.22
C PHE A 64 -0.85 11.22 5.72
N PHE A 65 -0.12 10.20 6.15
CA PHE A 65 0.41 10.05 7.51
C PHE A 65 1.94 9.93 7.47
N THR A 66 2.63 10.51 8.44
CA THR A 66 4.08 10.36 8.54
C THR A 66 4.43 8.97 9.10
N GLY A 67 4.42 7.96 8.22
CA GLY A 67 4.74 6.56 8.52
C GLY A 67 3.53 5.65 8.69
N GLY A 68 3.68 4.39 8.29
CA GLY A 68 2.62 3.39 8.29
C GLY A 68 2.00 3.10 9.66
N ALA A 69 2.77 3.23 10.75
CA ALA A 69 2.24 3.01 12.09
C ALA A 69 1.11 4.01 12.45
N LEU A 70 1.26 5.29 12.08
CA LEU A 70 0.20 6.30 12.29
C LEU A 70 -1.02 6.04 11.40
N ALA A 71 -0.81 5.62 10.15
CA ALA A 71 -1.92 5.24 9.27
C ALA A 71 -2.73 4.07 9.85
N VAL A 72 -2.04 3.05 10.41
CA VAL A 72 -2.71 1.92 11.08
C VAL A 72 -3.51 2.38 12.29
N MET A 73 -2.99 3.29 13.11
CA MET A 73 -3.75 3.85 14.24
C MET A 73 -5.04 4.53 13.78
N ALA A 74 -4.98 5.35 12.72
CA ALA A 74 -6.14 6.01 12.15
C ALA A 74 -7.13 5.01 11.49
N MET A 75 -6.65 3.89 10.97
CA MET A 75 -7.52 2.81 10.47
C MET A 75 -8.25 2.09 11.61
N VAL A 76 -7.55 1.78 12.68
CA VAL A 76 -8.13 1.08 13.85
C VAL A 76 -9.14 1.96 14.58
N SER A 77 -8.91 3.29 14.67
CA SER A 77 -9.90 4.24 15.21
C SER A 77 -11.12 4.40 14.31
N GLY A 78 -10.99 4.15 13.01
CA GLY A 78 -12.06 4.32 12.01
C GLY A 78 -12.00 5.64 11.24
N ASP A 79 -11.05 6.53 11.51
CA ASP A 79 -10.90 7.82 10.82
C ASP A 79 -10.53 7.65 9.34
N THR A 80 -9.70 6.66 9.04
CA THR A 80 -9.36 6.25 7.68
C THR A 80 -9.53 4.74 7.54
N PRO A 81 -10.76 4.24 7.33
CA PRO A 81 -11.09 2.82 7.43
C PRO A 81 -10.37 1.90 6.44
N ILE A 82 -9.81 2.44 5.37
CA ILE A 82 -8.94 1.71 4.43
C ILE A 82 -7.61 2.44 4.32
N ILE A 83 -6.51 1.70 4.33
CA ILE A 83 -5.16 2.26 4.18
C ILE A 83 -4.30 1.43 3.23
N GLN A 84 -3.33 2.08 2.61
CA GLN A 84 -2.17 1.39 2.07
C GLN A 84 -1.05 1.41 3.12
N ALA A 85 -0.65 0.24 3.57
CA ALA A 85 0.31 0.10 4.67
C ALA A 85 1.33 -1.02 4.44
N SER A 86 2.44 -0.92 5.16
CA SER A 86 3.51 -1.91 5.15
C SER A 86 3.20 -3.12 6.03
N GLY A 87 3.77 -4.28 5.66
CA GLY A 87 3.62 -5.54 6.40
C GLY A 87 3.94 -5.42 7.90
N PRO A 88 5.10 -4.87 8.30
CA PRO A 88 5.40 -4.71 9.73
C PRO A 88 4.37 -3.92 10.50
N ALA A 89 3.80 -2.87 9.91
CA ALA A 89 2.81 -2.05 10.61
C ALA A 89 1.52 -2.83 10.87
N ILE A 90 1.02 -3.58 9.86
CA ILE A 90 -0.20 -4.41 10.00
C ILE A 90 0.04 -5.59 10.95
N VAL A 91 1.17 -6.31 10.79
CA VAL A 91 1.48 -7.46 11.64
C VAL A 91 1.65 -7.02 13.10
N SER A 92 2.41 -5.95 13.36
CA SER A 92 2.59 -5.44 14.73
C SER A 92 1.28 -5.01 15.37
N ALA A 93 0.38 -4.36 14.61
CA ALA A 93 -0.94 -3.99 15.11
C ALA A 93 -1.79 -5.23 15.44
N GLY A 94 -1.80 -6.25 14.58
CA GLY A 94 -2.52 -7.49 14.82
C GLY A 94 -1.99 -8.25 16.04
N LEU A 95 -0.67 -8.34 16.22
CA LEU A 95 -0.04 -8.93 17.42
C LEU A 95 -0.38 -8.15 18.71
N ALA A 96 -0.60 -6.84 18.59
CA ALA A 96 -1.09 -5.99 19.67
C ALA A 96 -2.61 -6.13 19.92
N GLY A 97 -3.33 -6.94 19.11
CA GLY A 97 -4.76 -7.20 19.26
C GLY A 97 -5.67 -6.38 18.34
N ALA A 98 -5.13 -5.61 17.40
CA ALA A 98 -5.93 -4.90 16.42
C ALA A 98 -6.56 -5.87 15.41
N ASP A 99 -7.79 -5.57 14.96
CA ASP A 99 -8.55 -6.34 13.97
C ASP A 99 -8.13 -6.00 12.51
N ALA A 100 -6.82 -5.87 12.27
CA ALA A 100 -6.23 -5.38 11.03
C ALA A 100 -5.87 -6.52 10.07
N VAL A 101 -6.32 -6.44 8.81
CA VAL A 101 -6.01 -7.44 7.77
C VAL A 101 -5.78 -6.79 6.41
N TYR A 102 -4.97 -7.44 5.59
CA TYR A 102 -4.85 -7.14 4.16
C TYR A 102 -6.03 -7.71 3.39
N VAL A 103 -6.62 -6.89 2.52
CA VAL A 103 -7.67 -7.28 1.57
C VAL A 103 -7.16 -7.32 0.13
N ALA A 104 -6.01 -6.70 -0.12
CA ALA A 104 -5.25 -6.84 -1.37
C ALA A 104 -3.76 -6.72 -1.06
N GLY A 105 -2.94 -7.42 -1.82
CA GLY A 105 -1.51 -7.26 -1.86
C GLY A 105 -1.12 -5.93 -2.50
N GLY A 106 0.11 -5.85 -2.95
CA GLY A 106 0.65 -4.65 -3.57
C GLY A 106 2.10 -4.92 -3.92
N ILE A 107 3.02 -4.17 -3.31
CA ILE A 107 4.44 -4.35 -3.50
C ILE A 107 4.92 -5.52 -2.64
N VAL A 108 5.56 -6.50 -3.30
CA VAL A 108 6.01 -7.76 -2.68
C VAL A 108 7.54 -7.86 -2.55
N SER A 109 8.26 -6.76 -2.76
CA SER A 109 9.72 -6.69 -2.65
C SER A 109 10.16 -5.53 -1.76
N LEU A 110 11.37 -5.66 -1.20
CA LEU A 110 12.01 -4.60 -0.41
C LEU A 110 12.95 -3.78 -1.29
N ASP A 111 12.51 -2.60 -1.68
CA ASP A 111 13.25 -1.68 -2.56
C ASP A 111 14.04 -0.63 -1.77
N TYR A 112 14.42 -1.00 -0.55
CA TYR A 112 15.17 -0.13 0.33
C TYR A 112 16.68 -0.26 0.12
N GLN A 113 17.33 0.88 0.23
CA GLN A 113 18.77 0.99 0.25
C GLN A 113 19.21 1.69 1.54
N LEU A 114 20.19 1.11 2.24
CA LEU A 114 20.87 1.75 3.36
C LEU A 114 21.93 2.68 2.80
N MET A 115 21.64 3.97 2.84
CA MET A 115 22.50 5.04 2.36
C MET A 115 23.23 5.68 3.53
N THR A 116 24.52 6.00 3.32
CA THR A 116 25.39 6.61 4.32
C THR A 116 26.05 7.88 3.79
N LEU A 117 26.66 8.65 4.69
CA LEU A 117 27.56 9.72 4.31
C LEU A 117 28.69 9.18 3.40
N PRO A 118 29.22 9.98 2.46
CA PRO A 118 30.19 9.50 1.45
C PRO A 118 31.46 8.86 2.03
N GLU A 119 31.87 9.27 3.21
CA GLU A 119 33.03 8.75 3.93
C GLU A 119 32.78 7.43 4.66
N ILE A 120 31.52 7.06 4.92
CA ILE A 120 31.15 5.83 5.63
C ILE A 120 30.88 4.74 4.60
N LYS A 121 31.87 3.89 4.36
CA LYS A 121 31.86 2.86 3.32
C LYS A 121 31.86 1.42 3.86
N THR A 122 32.03 1.26 5.16
CA THR A 122 32.01 -0.05 5.83
C THR A 122 31.09 -0.04 7.05
N PRO A 123 30.58 -1.20 7.47
CA PRO A 123 29.76 -1.29 8.68
C PRO A 123 30.49 -0.78 9.93
N GLU A 124 31.78 -1.04 10.03
CA GLU A 124 32.59 -0.63 11.20
C GLU A 124 32.63 0.90 11.34
N GLN A 125 32.69 1.63 10.23
CA GLN A 125 32.68 3.09 10.23
C GLN A 125 31.33 3.67 10.64
N LEU A 126 30.23 2.89 10.57
CA LEU A 126 28.91 3.30 11.02
C LEU A 126 28.69 3.08 12.52
N LYS A 127 29.55 2.29 13.21
CA LYS A 127 29.41 2.07 14.66
C LYS A 127 29.45 3.39 15.43
N GLY A 128 28.54 3.51 16.43
CA GLY A 128 28.33 4.72 17.21
C GLY A 128 27.55 5.82 16.48
N GLY A 129 27.26 5.65 15.20
CA GLY A 129 26.49 6.60 14.41
C GLY A 129 24.97 6.48 14.60
N SER A 130 24.24 7.42 13.99
CA SER A 130 22.79 7.43 13.99
C SER A 130 22.20 7.03 12.63
N VAL A 131 21.10 6.30 12.68
CA VAL A 131 20.35 5.82 11.50
C VAL A 131 18.93 6.37 11.53
N ALA A 132 18.57 7.17 10.54
CA ALA A 132 17.24 7.77 10.45
C ALA A 132 16.19 6.78 9.92
N ILE A 133 15.02 6.79 10.56
CA ILE A 133 13.82 6.07 10.14
C ILE A 133 12.61 7.00 10.12
N ALA A 134 11.46 6.52 9.58
CA ALA A 134 10.20 7.28 9.63
C ALA A 134 9.60 7.25 11.04
N ARG A 135 9.13 6.09 11.47
CA ARG A 135 8.54 5.82 12.79
C ARG A 135 8.91 4.42 13.23
N PHE A 136 9.03 4.20 14.53
CA PHE A 136 9.19 2.86 15.10
C PHE A 136 7.98 1.98 14.75
N GLY A 137 8.23 0.69 14.50
CA GLY A 137 7.21 -0.30 14.11
C GLY A 137 6.74 -0.20 12.66
N GLY A 138 7.23 0.75 11.87
CA GLY A 138 6.94 0.87 10.44
C GLY A 138 8.00 0.20 9.55
N ALA A 139 7.80 0.25 8.21
CA ALA A 139 8.70 -0.39 7.24
C ALA A 139 10.16 0.07 7.38
N ALA A 140 10.40 1.38 7.52
CA ALA A 140 11.77 1.92 7.62
C ALA A 140 12.50 1.44 8.88
N ASP A 141 11.81 1.27 10.02
CA ASP A 141 12.40 0.72 11.24
C ASP A 141 12.77 -0.76 11.05
N PHE A 142 11.81 -1.53 10.50
CA PHE A 142 12.05 -2.94 10.20
C PHE A 142 13.25 -3.12 9.27
N VAL A 143 13.27 -2.40 8.15
CA VAL A 143 14.32 -2.53 7.13
C VAL A 143 15.67 -2.04 7.65
N ALA A 144 15.72 -0.95 8.39
CA ALA A 144 16.98 -0.46 8.98
C ALA A 144 17.61 -1.51 9.90
N ARG A 145 16.81 -2.08 10.81
CA ARG A 145 17.29 -3.15 11.70
C ARG A 145 17.71 -4.40 10.95
N PHE A 146 16.95 -4.78 9.94
CA PHE A 146 17.27 -5.93 9.11
C PHE A 146 18.57 -5.71 8.34
N ALA A 147 18.72 -4.59 7.63
CA ALA A 147 19.92 -4.27 6.87
C ALA A 147 21.17 -4.23 7.77
N LEU A 148 21.08 -3.54 8.91
CA LEU A 148 22.16 -3.47 9.90
C LEU A 148 22.58 -4.86 10.37
N SER A 149 21.62 -5.74 10.72
CA SER A 149 21.91 -7.11 11.15
C SER A 149 22.58 -7.92 10.04
N LYS A 150 22.16 -7.74 8.79
CA LYS A 150 22.74 -8.47 7.63
C LYS A 150 24.17 -8.06 7.33
N ILE A 151 24.54 -6.84 7.61
CA ILE A 151 25.93 -6.36 7.44
C ILE A 151 26.78 -6.52 8.72
N GLY A 152 26.29 -7.28 9.72
CA GLY A 152 27.06 -7.63 10.92
C GLY A 152 26.99 -6.60 12.06
N LEU A 153 26.11 -5.61 11.98
CA LEU A 153 25.86 -4.64 13.06
C LEU A 153 24.68 -5.05 13.94
N ASN A 154 24.82 -4.87 15.25
CA ASN A 154 23.70 -5.03 16.17
C ASN A 154 22.87 -3.71 16.20
N PRO A 155 21.62 -3.70 15.68
CA PRO A 155 20.82 -2.49 15.59
C PRO A 155 20.35 -1.93 16.94
N LEU A 156 20.64 -2.62 18.04
CA LEU A 156 20.30 -2.18 19.42
C LEU A 156 21.50 -1.66 20.19
N LYS A 157 22.73 -1.94 19.72
CA LYS A 157 23.96 -1.64 20.46
C LYS A 157 24.95 -0.82 19.64
N ASP A 158 25.08 -1.11 18.34
CA ASP A 158 26.14 -0.54 17.53
C ASP A 158 25.77 0.79 16.90
N VAL A 159 24.48 1.14 16.84
CA VAL A 159 23.98 2.39 16.26
C VAL A 159 22.81 2.95 17.08
N THR A 160 22.52 4.23 16.91
CA THR A 160 21.33 4.88 17.46
C THR A 160 20.28 5.03 16.36
N ILE A 161 19.11 4.40 16.50
CA ILE A 161 18.00 4.58 15.56
C ILE A 161 17.15 5.77 15.99
N VAL A 162 16.93 6.74 15.09
CA VAL A 162 16.21 7.98 15.37
C VAL A 162 15.04 8.20 14.42
N GLN A 163 13.91 8.68 14.94
CA GLN A 163 12.75 9.05 14.10
C GLN A 163 12.97 10.45 13.53
N VAL A 164 12.97 10.55 12.20
CA VAL A 164 13.14 11.82 11.48
C VAL A 164 11.88 12.19 10.70
N GLY A 165 11.22 11.22 10.09
CA GLY A 165 10.00 11.50 9.32
C GLY A 165 9.98 10.88 7.93
N THR A 166 9.47 11.65 6.95
CA THR A 166 9.29 11.19 5.57
C THR A 166 10.61 10.78 4.89
N THR A 167 10.53 10.11 3.75
CA THR A 167 11.73 9.74 3.00
C THR A 167 12.55 10.97 2.56
N PRO A 168 11.94 12.06 2.05
CA PRO A 168 12.67 13.31 1.80
C PRO A 168 13.30 13.92 3.06
N ASP A 169 12.59 13.94 4.21
CA ASP A 169 13.13 14.49 5.47
C ASP A 169 14.40 13.74 5.91
N ARG A 170 14.41 12.42 5.74
CA ARG A 170 15.57 11.59 6.08
C ARG A 170 16.77 11.85 5.16
N LEU A 171 16.51 12.07 3.86
CA LEU A 171 17.59 12.50 2.95
C LEU A 171 18.12 13.87 3.36
N THR A 172 17.26 14.83 3.65
CA THR A 172 17.67 16.17 4.12
C THR A 172 18.49 16.08 5.43
N ALA A 173 18.11 15.20 6.35
CA ALA A 173 18.88 14.99 7.58
C ALA A 173 20.27 14.38 7.30
N LEU A 174 20.37 13.48 6.35
CA LEU A 174 21.66 12.91 5.89
C LEU A 174 22.51 13.98 5.20
N GLU A 175 21.95 14.80 4.32
CA GLU A 175 22.61 15.93 3.66
C GLU A 175 23.15 16.94 4.67
N ALA A 176 22.36 17.25 5.69
CA ALA A 176 22.74 18.14 6.77
C ALA A 176 23.69 17.49 7.79
N ARG A 177 24.14 16.25 7.57
CA ARG A 177 25.00 15.46 8.46
C ARG A 177 24.46 15.31 9.90
N ARG A 178 23.14 15.43 10.06
CA ARG A 178 22.47 15.21 11.37
C ARG A 178 22.36 13.72 11.72
N VAL A 179 22.45 12.86 10.70
CA VAL A 179 22.50 11.40 10.83
C VAL A 179 23.60 10.87 9.91
N GLN A 180 24.17 9.71 10.26
CA GLN A 180 25.24 9.06 9.51
C GLN A 180 24.72 8.12 8.44
N ALA A 181 23.50 7.62 8.62
CA ALA A 181 22.84 6.72 7.67
C ALA A 181 21.33 6.88 7.67
N THR A 182 20.70 6.39 6.61
CA THR A 182 19.26 6.23 6.53
C THR A 182 18.87 5.15 5.51
N VAL A 183 17.68 4.58 5.66
CA VAL A 183 17.10 3.71 4.64
C VAL A 183 16.19 4.52 3.72
N LEU A 184 16.43 4.46 2.43
CA LEU A 184 15.68 5.20 1.40
C LEU A 184 15.05 4.25 0.39
N VAL A 185 14.05 4.73 -0.32
CA VAL A 185 13.38 4.09 -1.47
C VAL A 185 13.31 5.09 -2.64
N PRO A 186 13.12 4.64 -3.90
CA PRO A 186 12.93 5.54 -5.02
C PRO A 186 11.74 6.52 -4.82
N PRO A 187 11.88 7.77 -5.28
CA PRO A 187 13.00 8.36 -6.04
C PRO A 187 14.19 8.78 -5.19
N THR A 188 14.04 8.83 -3.87
CA THR A 188 15.02 9.47 -2.95
C THR A 188 16.37 8.75 -2.94
N THR A 189 16.40 7.42 -3.18
CA THR A 189 17.65 6.68 -3.39
C THR A 189 18.42 7.19 -4.60
N PHE A 190 17.75 7.42 -5.73
CA PHE A 190 18.39 7.94 -6.93
C PHE A 190 18.90 9.38 -6.74
N GLN A 191 18.15 10.19 -6.00
CA GLN A 191 18.59 11.54 -5.61
C GLN A 191 19.83 11.49 -4.71
N ALA A 192 19.85 10.59 -3.71
CA ALA A 192 21.00 10.42 -2.82
C ALA A 192 22.24 9.97 -3.60
N GLN A 193 22.10 9.01 -4.52
CA GLN A 193 23.19 8.54 -5.37
C GLN A 193 23.76 9.67 -6.26
N LYS A 194 22.89 10.47 -6.89
CA LYS A 194 23.32 11.65 -7.67
C LYS A 194 24.11 12.67 -6.84
N LYS A 195 23.83 12.76 -5.54
CA LYS A 195 24.51 13.65 -4.59
C LYS A 195 25.79 13.02 -3.99
N GLY A 196 26.16 11.81 -4.39
CA GLY A 196 27.38 11.13 -3.97
C GLY A 196 27.31 10.42 -2.62
N PHE A 197 26.12 10.23 -2.03
CA PHE A 197 25.97 9.40 -0.85
C PHE A 197 26.28 7.94 -1.16
N TYR A 198 26.85 7.23 -0.19
CA TYR A 198 27.31 5.86 -0.39
C TYR A 198 26.20 4.84 -0.12
N LEU A 199 26.08 3.85 -1.01
CA LEU A 199 25.21 2.69 -0.84
C LEU A 199 25.92 1.65 0.01
N LEU A 200 25.60 1.57 1.31
CA LEU A 200 26.22 0.61 2.21
C LEU A 200 25.58 -0.78 2.10
N ALA A 201 24.27 -0.87 1.88
CA ALA A 201 23.58 -2.13 1.65
C ALA A 201 22.33 -1.94 0.77
N ASP A 202 22.18 -2.80 -0.24
CA ASP A 202 20.98 -2.90 -1.05
C ASP A 202 20.11 -4.06 -0.56
N VAL A 203 18.99 -3.71 0.09
CA VAL A 203 18.10 -4.70 0.70
C VAL A 203 17.33 -5.50 -0.35
N ALA A 204 17.11 -4.94 -1.53
CA ALA A 204 16.46 -5.62 -2.65
C ALA A 204 17.25 -6.85 -3.14
N THR A 205 18.57 -6.84 -3.00
CA THR A 205 19.43 -7.95 -3.43
C THR A 205 19.43 -9.14 -2.48
N LEU A 206 18.81 -9.01 -1.30
CA LEU A 206 18.82 -10.06 -0.28
C LEU A 206 17.82 -11.19 -0.55
N GLY A 207 17.05 -11.10 -1.65
CA GLY A 207 16.18 -12.18 -2.15
C GLY A 207 15.07 -12.62 -1.20
N LEU A 208 14.62 -11.71 -0.32
CA LEU A 208 13.57 -12.01 0.65
C LEU A 208 12.18 -11.83 0.02
N ALA A 209 11.34 -12.83 0.15
CA ALA A 209 9.90 -12.64 0.03
C ALA A 209 9.43 -11.65 1.11
N TYR A 210 8.66 -10.65 0.73
CA TYR A 210 8.25 -9.61 1.67
C TYR A 210 6.91 -8.98 1.29
N GLN A 211 6.02 -8.77 2.25
CA GLN A 211 4.82 -7.96 2.06
C GLN A 211 5.15 -6.51 2.37
N HIS A 212 5.60 -5.77 1.32
CA HIS A 212 6.05 -4.40 1.52
C HIS A 212 4.89 -3.42 1.66
N GLN A 213 3.97 -3.41 0.69
CA GLN A 213 2.78 -2.57 0.70
C GLN A 213 1.56 -3.39 0.29
N GLY A 214 0.41 -3.04 0.83
CA GLY A 214 -0.87 -3.63 0.47
C GLY A 214 -2.02 -2.80 1.00
N ILE A 215 -3.23 -3.11 0.54
CA ILE A 215 -4.46 -2.48 1.02
C ILE A 215 -4.96 -3.24 2.24
N ALA A 216 -5.10 -2.53 3.33
CA ALA A 216 -5.53 -3.07 4.61
C ALA A 216 -6.76 -2.33 5.15
N THR A 217 -7.52 -3.05 5.94
CA THR A 217 -8.69 -2.55 6.68
C THR A 217 -8.90 -3.39 7.95
N THR A 218 -9.97 -3.14 8.70
CA THR A 218 -10.36 -3.99 9.82
C THR A 218 -11.40 -5.03 9.39
N ARG A 219 -11.40 -6.23 10.01
CA ARG A 219 -12.46 -7.23 9.78
C ARG A 219 -13.84 -6.67 10.16
N ARG A 220 -13.89 -5.74 11.14
CA ARG A 220 -15.12 -5.01 11.48
C ARG A 220 -15.62 -4.23 10.26
N PHE A 221 -14.80 -3.41 9.62
CA PHE A 221 -15.21 -2.62 8.46
C PHE A 221 -15.60 -3.50 7.26
N ILE A 222 -14.95 -4.65 7.08
CA ILE A 222 -15.34 -5.64 6.06
C ILE A 222 -16.76 -6.16 6.29
N ARG A 223 -17.14 -6.42 7.56
CA ARG A 223 -18.51 -6.87 7.88
C ARG A 223 -19.56 -5.77 7.70
N GLU A 224 -19.22 -4.54 8.09
CA GLU A 224 -20.13 -3.39 8.03
C GLU A 224 -20.33 -2.86 6.61
N ARG A 225 -19.26 -2.85 5.81
CA ARG A 225 -19.23 -2.22 4.49
C ARG A 225 -18.48 -3.07 3.43
N PRO A 226 -18.89 -4.32 3.20
CA PRO A 226 -18.24 -5.21 2.23
C PRO A 226 -18.28 -4.65 0.81
N ASP A 227 -19.33 -3.89 0.47
CA ASP A 227 -19.50 -3.19 -0.81
C ASP A 227 -18.39 -2.18 -1.08
N ILE A 228 -18.06 -1.34 -0.08
CA ILE A 228 -16.99 -0.35 -0.18
C ILE A 228 -15.64 -1.04 -0.32
N VAL A 229 -15.37 -2.06 0.50
CA VAL A 229 -14.10 -2.80 0.44
C VAL A 229 -13.93 -3.46 -0.93
N LYS A 230 -14.98 -4.11 -1.45
CA LYS A 230 -14.97 -4.72 -2.79
C LYS A 230 -14.68 -3.69 -3.89
N ASN A 231 -15.38 -2.56 -3.90
CA ASN A 231 -15.19 -1.50 -4.88
C ASN A 231 -13.79 -0.87 -4.77
N PHE A 232 -13.25 -0.75 -3.55
CA PHE A 232 -11.88 -0.25 -3.35
C PHE A 232 -10.83 -1.23 -3.89
N VAL A 233 -10.97 -2.53 -3.61
CA VAL A 233 -10.09 -3.59 -4.13
C VAL A 233 -10.16 -3.62 -5.65
N ARG A 234 -11.36 -3.53 -6.25
CA ARG A 234 -11.52 -3.40 -7.70
C ARG A 234 -10.77 -2.20 -8.26
N SER A 235 -10.96 -1.03 -7.63
CA SER A 235 -10.27 0.20 -8.03
C SER A 235 -8.75 0.05 -7.95
N TYR A 236 -8.26 -0.64 -6.93
CA TYR A 236 -6.83 -0.90 -6.77
C TYR A 236 -6.27 -1.79 -7.89
N ILE A 237 -6.97 -2.87 -8.24
CA ILE A 237 -6.61 -3.76 -9.37
C ILE A 237 -6.58 -2.98 -10.69
N GLU A 238 -7.62 -2.18 -10.99
CA GLU A 238 -7.67 -1.35 -12.18
C GLU A 238 -6.54 -0.31 -12.22
N ALA A 239 -6.19 0.26 -11.05
CA ALA A 239 -5.09 1.23 -10.95
C ALA A 239 -3.72 0.59 -11.17
N VAL A 240 -3.50 -0.63 -10.68
CA VAL A 240 -2.28 -1.40 -10.98
C VAL A 240 -2.17 -1.64 -12.48
N HIS A 241 -3.24 -2.08 -13.13
CA HIS A 241 -3.26 -2.24 -14.59
C HIS A 241 -2.98 -0.90 -15.30
N ARG A 242 -3.67 0.18 -14.92
CA ARG A 242 -3.45 1.52 -15.49
C ARG A 242 -2.02 1.98 -15.31
N MET A 243 -1.44 1.80 -14.12
CA MET A 243 -0.05 2.14 -13.84
C MET A 243 0.92 1.39 -14.77
N LYS A 244 0.66 0.11 -15.10
CA LYS A 244 1.51 -0.70 -15.97
C LYS A 244 1.35 -0.39 -17.46
N THR A 245 0.24 0.20 -17.87
CA THR A 245 -0.10 0.43 -19.30
C THR A 245 -0.05 1.89 -19.73
N ASP A 246 0.00 2.83 -18.78
CA ASP A 246 0.09 4.28 -19.05
C ASP A 246 1.33 4.89 -18.40
N ARG A 247 2.47 4.72 -19.07
CA ARG A 247 3.76 5.24 -18.59
C ARG A 247 3.74 6.75 -18.37
N GLN A 248 3.18 7.51 -19.31
CA GLN A 248 3.17 8.97 -19.22
C GLN A 248 2.28 9.46 -18.07
N GLY A 249 1.08 8.87 -17.91
CA GLY A 249 0.19 9.17 -16.80
C GLY A 249 0.82 8.82 -15.44
N GLY A 250 1.51 7.68 -15.34
CA GLY A 250 2.21 7.28 -14.14
C GLY A 250 3.34 8.24 -13.75
N ILE A 251 4.19 8.64 -14.70
CA ILE A 251 5.28 9.61 -14.48
C ILE A 251 4.71 10.98 -14.08
N LYS A 252 3.65 11.46 -14.76
CA LYS A 252 2.98 12.71 -14.40
C LYS A 252 2.42 12.69 -12.98
N THR A 253 1.84 11.56 -12.59
CA THR A 253 1.33 11.36 -11.22
C THR A 253 2.46 11.37 -10.20
N LEU A 254 3.59 10.70 -10.47
CA LEU A 254 4.77 10.76 -9.60
C LEU A 254 5.27 12.20 -9.44
N ALA A 255 5.45 12.93 -10.53
CA ALA A 255 5.91 14.32 -10.52
C ALA A 255 5.01 15.20 -9.64
N LYS A 256 3.68 15.05 -9.79
CA LYS A 256 2.68 15.82 -9.05
C LYS A 256 2.75 15.56 -7.53
N TYR A 257 2.71 14.31 -7.11
CA TYR A 257 2.60 13.97 -5.69
C TYR A 257 3.94 14.05 -4.93
N LEU A 258 5.05 13.91 -5.64
CA LEU A 258 6.38 13.99 -5.05
C LEU A 258 7.02 15.39 -5.22
N HIS A 259 6.33 16.31 -5.91
CA HIS A 259 6.86 17.64 -6.26
C HIS A 259 8.27 17.55 -6.88
N LEU A 260 8.43 16.65 -7.84
CA LEU A 260 9.70 16.32 -8.48
C LEU A 260 9.63 16.61 -9.98
N ASP A 261 10.63 17.31 -10.50
CA ASP A 261 10.74 17.71 -11.91
C ASP A 261 11.96 17.09 -12.63
N ASP A 262 12.86 16.40 -11.91
CA ASP A 262 13.99 15.66 -12.49
C ASP A 262 13.46 14.48 -13.32
N LYS A 263 13.42 14.68 -14.65
CA LYS A 263 12.89 13.71 -15.60
C LYS A 263 13.58 12.36 -15.54
N GLU A 264 14.91 12.33 -15.41
CA GLU A 264 15.67 11.09 -15.33
C GLU A 264 15.31 10.29 -14.07
N VAL A 265 15.22 10.97 -12.93
CA VAL A 265 14.84 10.36 -11.66
C VAL A 265 13.39 9.85 -11.71
N LEU A 266 12.48 10.63 -12.31
CA LEU A 266 11.08 10.23 -12.47
C LEU A 266 10.93 8.98 -13.35
N GLU A 267 11.62 8.93 -14.49
CA GLU A 267 11.57 7.79 -15.41
C GLU A 267 12.13 6.52 -14.76
N LYS A 268 13.31 6.60 -14.15
CA LYS A 268 13.92 5.48 -13.40
C LYS A 268 13.01 5.01 -12.25
N THR A 269 12.39 5.94 -11.55
CA THR A 269 11.48 5.63 -10.44
C THR A 269 10.25 4.89 -10.94
N TYR A 270 9.64 5.37 -12.01
CA TYR A 270 8.49 4.70 -12.61
C TYR A 270 8.84 3.30 -13.10
N ASP A 271 9.89 3.16 -13.92
CA ASP A 271 10.30 1.88 -14.49
C ASP A 271 10.62 0.84 -13.40
N ASN A 272 11.24 1.29 -12.31
CA ASN A 272 11.45 0.45 -11.14
C ASN A 272 10.14 0.03 -10.44
N SER A 273 9.10 0.87 -10.48
CA SER A 273 7.85 0.63 -9.73
C SER A 273 6.91 -0.37 -10.38
N ILE A 274 7.02 -0.61 -11.71
CA ILE A 274 6.04 -1.40 -12.47
C ILE A 274 6.43 -2.86 -12.73
N SER A 275 7.62 -3.29 -12.33
CA SER A 275 8.08 -4.66 -12.59
C SER A 275 7.17 -5.70 -11.92
N ASP A 276 6.91 -6.82 -12.62
CA ASP A 276 6.03 -7.88 -12.10
C ASP A 276 6.58 -8.55 -10.83
N ASN A 277 7.90 -8.60 -10.69
CA ASN A 277 8.55 -9.11 -9.48
C ASN A 277 8.30 -8.22 -8.25
N LYS A 278 7.96 -6.95 -8.46
CA LYS A 278 7.69 -5.98 -7.42
C LYS A 278 6.20 -5.74 -7.22
N LEU A 279 5.48 -5.53 -8.32
CA LEU A 279 4.05 -5.25 -8.35
C LEU A 279 3.37 -6.26 -9.29
N PRO A 280 3.03 -7.47 -8.81
CA PRO A 280 2.42 -8.49 -9.65
C PRO A 280 1.04 -8.06 -10.14
N PRO A 281 0.58 -8.52 -11.34
CA PRO A 281 -0.76 -8.21 -11.84
C PRO A 281 -1.89 -8.68 -10.89
N LYS A 282 -1.74 -9.87 -10.32
CA LYS A 282 -2.68 -10.42 -9.33
C LYS A 282 -2.26 -10.00 -7.93
N GLN A 283 -3.05 -9.16 -7.33
CA GLN A 283 -2.74 -8.47 -6.08
C GLN A 283 -3.10 -9.30 -4.84
N TYR A 284 -2.57 -10.53 -4.76
CA TYR A 284 -2.68 -11.33 -3.54
C TYR A 284 -1.69 -10.88 -2.48
N PRO A 285 -2.10 -10.77 -1.20
CA PRO A 285 -1.13 -10.62 -0.11
C PRO A 285 -0.19 -11.82 -0.07
N THR A 286 1.12 -11.57 0.04
CA THR A 286 2.12 -12.66 0.07
C THR A 286 2.25 -13.28 1.46
N LEU A 287 1.82 -14.53 1.61
CA LEU A 287 1.93 -15.27 2.88
C LEU A 287 3.39 -15.52 3.25
N GLU A 288 4.25 -15.80 2.27
CA GLU A 288 5.69 -15.95 2.48
C GLU A 288 6.32 -14.66 2.99
N GLY A 289 5.95 -13.52 2.37
CA GLY A 289 6.42 -12.22 2.82
C GLY A 289 5.94 -11.85 4.24
N LEU A 290 4.72 -12.21 4.60
CA LEU A 290 4.21 -12.06 5.97
C LEU A 290 4.94 -12.98 6.96
N LYS A 291 5.29 -14.21 6.54
CA LYS A 291 6.10 -15.12 7.34
C LYS A 291 7.48 -14.52 7.64
N THR A 292 8.14 -13.96 6.66
CA THR A 292 9.43 -13.26 6.85
C THR A 292 9.34 -12.17 7.93
N ILE A 293 8.25 -11.40 7.92
CA ILE A 293 8.01 -10.35 8.91
C ILE A 293 7.78 -10.95 10.31
N LEU A 294 6.98 -12.01 10.41
CA LEU A 294 6.73 -12.72 11.67
C LEU A 294 8.02 -13.32 12.24
N ASP A 295 8.84 -13.97 11.42
CA ASP A 295 10.12 -14.57 11.83
C ASP A 295 11.08 -13.50 12.41
N GLN A 296 11.11 -12.30 11.83
CA GLN A 296 11.92 -11.20 12.38
C GLN A 296 11.34 -10.62 13.67
N LEU A 297 10.03 -10.42 13.74
CA LEU A 297 9.38 -9.92 14.95
C LEU A 297 9.47 -10.92 16.11
N ALA A 298 9.48 -12.23 15.82
CA ALA A 298 9.61 -13.32 16.79
C ALA A 298 10.90 -13.27 17.60
N GLN A 299 11.91 -12.52 17.14
CA GLN A 299 13.14 -12.28 17.91
C GLN A 299 12.90 -11.45 19.19
N LYS A 300 11.80 -10.65 19.21
CA LYS A 300 11.47 -9.73 20.30
C LYS A 300 10.07 -9.93 20.87
N ASP A 301 9.15 -10.47 20.08
CA ASP A 301 7.75 -10.68 20.47
C ASP A 301 7.38 -12.17 20.39
N PRO A 302 7.17 -12.83 21.54
CA PRO A 302 6.75 -14.24 21.57
C PRO A 302 5.43 -14.50 20.84
N LYS A 303 4.52 -13.53 20.75
CA LYS A 303 3.24 -13.65 20.03
C LYS A 303 3.49 -13.89 18.53
N ALA A 304 4.54 -13.31 17.96
CA ALA A 304 4.88 -13.49 16.55
C ALA A 304 5.27 -14.95 16.23
N LYS A 305 5.79 -15.73 17.20
CA LYS A 305 6.09 -17.16 17.02
C LYS A 305 4.83 -18.02 16.88
N ALA A 306 3.75 -17.63 17.54
CA ALA A 306 2.49 -18.38 17.54
C ALA A 306 1.56 -17.95 16.38
N ALA A 307 1.72 -16.75 15.84
CA ALA A 307 0.90 -16.21 14.80
C ALA A 307 1.20 -16.83 13.42
N LYS A 308 0.17 -16.92 12.58
CA LYS A 308 0.28 -17.44 11.21
C LYS A 308 0.07 -16.29 10.21
N PRO A 309 0.74 -16.31 9.03
CA PRO A 309 0.52 -15.31 7.99
C PRO A 309 -0.96 -15.11 7.63
N GLN A 310 -1.75 -16.18 7.66
CA GLN A 310 -3.19 -16.17 7.38
C GLN A 310 -4.01 -15.32 8.35
N ASP A 311 -3.50 -15.10 9.57
CA ASP A 311 -4.19 -14.28 10.56
C ASP A 311 -4.28 -12.81 10.14
N PHE A 312 -3.43 -12.38 9.20
CA PHE A 312 -3.30 -11.01 8.73
C PHE A 312 -3.86 -10.76 7.33
N VAL A 313 -4.62 -11.70 6.77
CA VAL A 313 -5.17 -11.58 5.41
C VAL A 313 -6.66 -11.93 5.35
N ASP A 314 -7.35 -11.29 4.39
CA ASP A 314 -8.69 -11.64 3.95
C ASP A 314 -8.74 -11.49 2.43
N SER A 315 -8.38 -12.55 1.70
CA SER A 315 -8.22 -12.53 0.25
C SER A 315 -9.52 -12.70 -0.54
N ARG A 316 -10.68 -12.80 0.11
CA ARG A 316 -11.97 -13.13 -0.54
C ARG A 316 -12.30 -12.24 -1.74
N PHE A 317 -11.99 -10.94 -1.67
CA PHE A 317 -12.30 -9.99 -2.75
C PHE A 317 -11.39 -10.17 -3.96
N ILE A 318 -10.08 -10.33 -3.73
CA ILE A 318 -9.12 -10.64 -4.81
C ILE A 318 -9.46 -11.97 -5.47
N GLU A 319 -9.77 -13.00 -4.67
CA GLU A 319 -10.16 -14.31 -5.19
C GLU A 319 -11.42 -14.23 -6.05
N GLU A 320 -12.42 -13.44 -5.64
CA GLU A 320 -13.63 -13.25 -6.42
C GLU A 320 -13.31 -12.65 -7.80
N PHE A 321 -12.51 -11.57 -7.86
CA PHE A 321 -12.12 -10.95 -9.12
C PHE A 321 -11.25 -11.84 -9.99
N ASP A 322 -10.35 -12.63 -9.39
CA ASP A 322 -9.50 -13.56 -10.14
C ASP A 322 -10.31 -14.74 -10.70
N LYS A 323 -11.16 -15.37 -9.89
CA LYS A 323 -12.06 -16.46 -10.30
C LYS A 323 -13.03 -16.02 -11.41
N ALA A 324 -13.52 -14.78 -11.34
CA ALA A 324 -14.37 -14.20 -12.39
C ALA A 324 -13.61 -13.86 -13.69
N GLY A 325 -12.28 -14.02 -13.73
CA GLY A 325 -11.46 -13.67 -14.90
C GLY A 325 -11.30 -12.17 -15.11
N PHE A 326 -11.72 -11.34 -14.14
CA PHE A 326 -11.65 -9.88 -14.25
C PHE A 326 -10.21 -9.39 -14.40
N ILE A 327 -9.29 -9.91 -13.56
CA ILE A 327 -7.88 -9.49 -13.58
C ILE A 327 -7.24 -9.88 -14.92
N ASP A 328 -7.37 -11.14 -15.34
CA ASP A 328 -6.81 -11.63 -16.61
C ASP A 328 -7.41 -10.89 -17.81
N GLY A 329 -8.70 -10.53 -17.75
CA GLY A 329 -9.38 -9.74 -18.78
C GLY A 329 -8.77 -8.34 -18.99
N LEU A 330 -8.31 -7.66 -17.91
CA LEU A 330 -7.63 -6.37 -18.02
C LEU A 330 -6.34 -6.47 -18.84
N TYR A 331 -5.62 -7.59 -18.77
CA TYR A 331 -4.36 -7.83 -19.48
C TYR A 331 -4.53 -8.55 -20.81
N GLY A 332 -5.78 -8.70 -21.31
CA GLY A 332 -6.06 -9.41 -22.57
C GLY A 332 -5.80 -10.91 -22.51
N ARG A 333 -5.62 -11.47 -21.32
CA ARG A 333 -5.42 -12.91 -21.08
C ARG A 333 -6.80 -13.55 -20.91
N ARG A 334 -7.35 -14.17 -21.97
CA ARG A 334 -8.58 -14.97 -21.83
C ARG A 334 -8.25 -16.29 -21.14
N LYS A 335 -9.05 -16.69 -20.13
CA LYS A 335 -9.06 -18.09 -19.69
C LYS A 335 -9.58 -18.93 -20.85
N ASN A 336 -8.74 -19.79 -21.41
CA ASN A 336 -9.18 -20.87 -22.30
C ASN A 336 -9.98 -21.90 -21.50
#